data_e510095404ae7333a94e35d543a7c8f0
#
_entry.id   e510095404ae7333a94e35d543a7c8f0
#
_cell.length_a   1.000
_cell.length_b   1.000
_cell.length_c   1.000
_cell.angle_alpha   90.00
_cell.angle_beta   90.00
_cell.angle_gamma   90.00
#
_symmetry.space_group_name_H-M   'P 1'
#
loop_
_entity.id
_entity.type
_entity.pdbx_description
1 polymer ?
#
loop_
_entity_poly.entity_id
_entity_poly.type
_entity_poly.pdbx_seq_one_letter_code
_entity_poly.pdbx_strand_id
1 'polypeptide(L)'
;MIFINNQSDFDKICEDLSHEKILYMDTEFHRRRTYYAILSIIQITSSKQKIIIDTLAKIDLFNLKNILISNDILKVFHSPDQDFEILLKLFGVLPKNIFDTQIAANVCGMEEGMGYRNLCKTMLNIDVDKSFQKANWLERPLSQGLLDYAIRDTEFLIPLHRILSETLTSRKLWDNYNAKSAKLLNTNSYKFSPEKLLHKMRLHPYHESTELINNLIQFIAFREECAQILNIPRNYCATDQDLLIFATHLPTDNETLVKLRLNSLVMSRTQFKNKIFNLSEGLKSSHN
;
A
#
# COMPACT_ATOMS: atom_id res chain seq x y z
N MET A 1 0.15 -10.63 25.24
CA MET A 1 -0.37 -10.51 23.86
C MET A 1 -1.79 -11.09 23.83
N ILE A 2 -2.71 -10.35 23.22
CA ILE A 2 -4.11 -10.74 23.06
C ILE A 2 -4.34 -11.00 21.57
N PHE A 3 -4.87 -12.16 21.22
CA PHE A 3 -5.24 -12.50 19.84
C PHE A 3 -6.76 -12.45 19.69
N ILE A 4 -7.24 -11.59 18.79
CA ILE A 4 -8.66 -11.30 18.59
C ILE A 4 -9.14 -11.96 17.30
N ASN A 5 -10.08 -12.88 17.39
CA ASN A 5 -10.67 -13.59 16.27
C ASN A 5 -12.21 -13.73 16.35
N ASN A 6 -12.85 -12.99 17.24
CA ASN A 6 -14.29 -12.93 17.37
C ASN A 6 -14.80 -11.52 17.68
N GLN A 7 -16.07 -11.25 17.40
CA GLN A 7 -16.66 -9.91 17.49
C GLN A 7 -16.70 -9.37 18.93
N SER A 8 -17.07 -10.19 19.89
CA SER A 8 -17.25 -9.74 21.30
C SER A 8 -15.92 -9.23 21.87
N ASP A 9 -14.83 -9.97 21.68
CA ASP A 9 -13.50 -9.55 22.15
C ASP A 9 -13.01 -8.33 21.37
N PHE A 10 -13.33 -8.25 20.05
CA PHE A 10 -13.00 -7.10 19.23
C PHE A 10 -13.69 -5.82 19.71
N ASP A 11 -14.98 -5.86 19.99
CA ASP A 11 -15.71 -4.68 20.45
C ASP A 11 -15.19 -4.21 21.81
N LYS A 12 -14.94 -5.13 22.74
CA LYS A 12 -14.35 -4.82 24.03
C LYS A 12 -12.96 -4.18 23.91
N ILE A 13 -12.11 -4.74 23.06
CA ILE A 13 -10.76 -4.17 22.89
C ILE A 13 -10.81 -2.80 22.21
N CYS A 14 -11.73 -2.56 21.28
CA CYS A 14 -11.91 -1.24 20.68
C CYS A 14 -12.39 -0.20 21.70
N GLU A 15 -13.24 -0.58 22.67
CA GLU A 15 -13.60 0.28 23.77
C GLU A 15 -12.39 0.64 24.63
N ASP A 16 -11.58 -0.33 25.05
CA ASP A 16 -10.35 -0.11 25.80
C ASP A 16 -9.38 0.83 25.03
N LEU A 17 -9.16 0.58 23.73
CA LEU A 17 -8.27 1.37 22.88
C LEU A 17 -8.77 2.80 22.66
N SER A 18 -10.07 3.04 22.72
CA SER A 18 -10.65 4.39 22.58
C SER A 18 -10.21 5.35 23.67
N HIS A 19 -9.76 4.84 24.81
CA HIS A 19 -9.27 5.60 25.97
C HIS A 19 -7.75 5.79 25.97
N GLU A 20 -7.03 5.17 25.03
CA GLU A 20 -5.58 5.33 24.91
C GLU A 20 -5.22 6.67 24.23
N LYS A 21 -4.05 7.20 24.51
CA LYS A 21 -3.56 8.44 23.90
C LYS A 21 -2.66 8.17 22.70
N ILE A 22 -1.98 7.03 22.68
CA ILE A 22 -1.02 6.66 21.64
C ILE A 22 -1.21 5.17 21.34
N LEU A 23 -1.33 4.84 20.06
CA LEU A 23 -1.35 3.49 19.53
C LEU A 23 -0.20 3.31 18.54
N TYR A 24 0.55 2.23 18.67
CA TYR A 24 1.61 1.81 17.76
C TYR A 24 1.06 0.70 16.89
N MET A 25 1.05 0.92 15.58
CA MET A 25 0.29 0.09 14.66
C MET A 25 1.12 -0.36 13.46
N ASP A 26 0.78 -1.55 12.98
CA ASP A 26 1.31 -2.12 11.76
C ASP A 26 0.28 -3.08 11.16
N THR A 27 0.46 -3.52 9.90
CA THR A 27 -0.39 -4.51 9.26
C THR A 27 0.41 -5.56 8.52
N GLU A 28 -0.07 -6.80 8.53
CA GLU A 28 0.43 -7.84 7.65
C GLU A 28 -0.62 -8.24 6.62
N PHE A 29 -0.20 -8.36 5.38
CA PHE A 29 -1.08 -8.62 4.25
C PHE A 29 -0.41 -9.50 3.19
N HIS A 30 -1.22 -10.06 2.31
CA HIS A 30 -0.76 -10.85 1.17
C HIS A 30 -1.11 -10.15 -0.15
N ARG A 31 -0.10 -9.93 -1.04
CA ARG A 31 -0.27 -9.26 -2.35
C ARG A 31 0.60 -9.92 -3.41
N ARG A 32 0.54 -11.25 -3.57
CA ARG A 32 1.39 -11.96 -4.56
C ARG A 32 0.66 -12.28 -5.87
N ARG A 33 -0.62 -12.63 -5.79
CA ARG A 33 -1.42 -13.08 -6.93
C ARG A 33 -2.70 -12.27 -7.14
N THR A 34 -2.88 -11.21 -6.37
CA THR A 34 -4.05 -10.33 -6.42
C THR A 34 -3.64 -8.90 -6.73
N TYR A 35 -4.53 -8.14 -7.34
CA TYR A 35 -4.36 -6.70 -7.49
C TYR A 35 -4.45 -6.01 -6.13
N TYR A 36 -5.49 -6.34 -5.36
CA TYR A 36 -5.69 -5.81 -4.03
C TYR A 36 -4.95 -6.65 -2.98
N ALA A 37 -4.36 -5.97 -2.02
CA ALA A 37 -3.83 -6.64 -0.84
C ALA A 37 -4.96 -7.33 -0.07
N ILE A 38 -4.71 -8.53 0.42
CA ILE A 38 -5.58 -9.25 1.36
C ILE A 38 -5.01 -8.99 2.74
N LEU A 39 -5.65 -8.11 3.50
CA LEU A 39 -5.28 -7.83 4.88
C LEU A 39 -5.44 -9.10 5.71
N SER A 40 -4.43 -9.47 6.47
CA SER A 40 -4.41 -10.68 7.27
C SER A 40 -4.57 -10.39 8.76
N ILE A 41 -3.74 -9.50 9.28
CA ILE A 41 -3.79 -9.08 10.67
C ILE A 41 -3.51 -7.58 10.80
N ILE A 42 -4.02 -6.99 11.88
CA ILE A 42 -3.66 -5.66 12.34
C ILE A 42 -3.01 -5.81 13.70
N GLN A 43 -1.80 -5.31 13.86
CA GLN A 43 -1.09 -5.24 15.12
C GLN A 43 -1.31 -3.89 15.77
N ILE A 44 -1.61 -3.89 17.07
CA ILE A 44 -1.75 -2.68 17.87
C ILE A 44 -1.05 -2.89 19.21
N THR A 45 -0.11 -2.03 19.51
CA THR A 45 0.51 -1.95 20.85
C THR A 45 0.11 -0.64 21.50
N SER A 46 -0.39 -0.71 22.72
CA SER A 46 -0.68 0.45 23.57
C SER A 46 0.24 0.46 24.79
N SER A 47 0.01 1.41 25.70
CA SER A 47 0.72 1.46 26.99
C SER A 47 0.45 0.22 27.87
N LYS A 48 -0.68 -0.47 27.66
CA LYS A 48 -1.16 -1.56 28.51
C LYS A 48 -1.16 -2.92 27.82
N GLN A 49 -1.34 -2.96 26.51
CA GLN A 49 -1.69 -4.19 25.81
C GLN A 49 -0.97 -4.30 24.46
N LYS A 50 -0.67 -5.53 24.07
CA LYS A 50 -0.19 -5.91 22.74
C LYS A 50 -1.27 -6.79 22.12
N ILE A 51 -1.80 -6.37 20.98
CA ILE A 51 -3.01 -6.92 20.37
C ILE A 51 -2.72 -7.29 18.93
N ILE A 52 -3.21 -8.45 18.50
CA ILE A 52 -3.28 -8.88 17.11
C ILE A 52 -4.74 -9.14 16.78
N ILE A 53 -5.27 -8.45 15.79
CA ILE A 53 -6.63 -8.63 15.27
C ILE A 53 -6.53 -9.49 14.02
N ASP A 54 -7.17 -10.65 14.01
CA ASP A 54 -7.29 -11.51 12.84
C ASP A 54 -8.40 -11.00 11.91
N THR A 55 -8.02 -10.34 10.83
CA THR A 55 -8.98 -9.76 9.88
C THR A 55 -9.58 -10.78 8.92
N LEU A 56 -9.06 -12.02 8.90
CA LEU A 56 -9.66 -13.14 8.15
C LEU A 56 -10.79 -13.82 8.95
N ALA A 57 -10.88 -13.57 10.25
CA ALA A 57 -12.05 -13.92 11.03
C ALA A 57 -13.26 -13.07 10.61
N LYS A 58 -14.48 -13.59 10.85
CA LYS A 58 -15.72 -12.87 10.55
C LYS A 58 -16.00 -11.80 11.61
N ILE A 59 -15.23 -10.70 11.55
CA ILE A 59 -15.31 -9.55 12.46
C ILE A 59 -15.69 -8.31 11.64
N ASP A 60 -16.69 -7.57 12.11
CA ASP A 60 -16.96 -6.23 11.60
C ASP A 60 -15.96 -5.24 12.25
N LEU A 61 -15.09 -4.69 11.44
CA LEU A 61 -14.01 -3.79 11.88
C LEU A 61 -14.47 -2.32 12.06
N PHE A 62 -15.77 -2.02 12.02
CA PHE A 62 -16.29 -0.66 12.05
C PHE A 62 -15.80 0.15 13.27
N ASN A 63 -15.74 -0.45 14.45
CA ASN A 63 -15.28 0.24 15.66
C ASN A 63 -13.81 0.67 15.59
N LEU A 64 -12.97 -0.08 14.88
CA LEU A 64 -11.58 0.32 14.64
C LEU A 64 -11.49 1.57 13.76
N LYS A 65 -12.41 1.76 12.80
CA LYS A 65 -12.48 2.98 11.99
C LYS A 65 -12.59 4.23 12.87
N ASN A 66 -13.41 4.20 13.92
CA ASN A 66 -13.59 5.34 14.80
C ASN A 66 -12.29 5.71 15.54
N ILE A 67 -11.51 4.70 15.95
CA ILE A 67 -10.19 4.89 16.56
C ILE A 67 -9.21 5.51 15.55
N LEU A 68 -9.19 4.98 14.32
CA LEU A 68 -8.29 5.47 13.27
C LEU A 68 -8.53 6.95 12.92
N ILE A 69 -9.79 7.40 12.87
CA ILE A 69 -10.13 8.80 12.52
C ILE A 69 -10.15 9.75 13.72
N SER A 70 -9.97 9.27 14.95
CA SER A 70 -9.90 10.11 16.15
C SER A 70 -8.68 11.04 16.09
N ASN A 71 -8.89 12.33 16.37
CA ASN A 71 -7.79 13.29 16.54
C ASN A 71 -7.16 13.22 17.94
N ASP A 72 -7.83 12.62 18.92
CA ASP A 72 -7.40 12.54 20.32
C ASP A 72 -6.40 11.40 20.56
N ILE A 73 -6.32 10.47 19.63
CA ILE A 73 -5.44 9.30 19.68
C ILE A 73 -4.35 9.47 18.62
N LEU A 74 -3.09 9.48 19.02
CA LEU A 74 -1.95 9.45 18.10
C LEU A 74 -1.75 8.02 17.59
N LYS A 75 -1.68 7.81 16.27
CA LYS A 75 -1.32 6.53 15.67
C LYS A 75 0.09 6.60 15.12
N VAL A 76 0.97 5.76 15.64
CA VAL A 76 2.40 5.69 15.29
C VAL A 76 2.63 4.49 14.37
N PHE A 77 3.27 4.75 13.23
CA PHE A 77 3.61 3.74 12.22
C PHE A 77 5.08 3.87 11.81
N HIS A 78 5.53 2.92 10.98
CA HIS A 78 6.78 3.03 10.25
C HIS A 78 6.54 2.84 8.75
N SER A 79 6.67 3.91 7.96
CA SER A 79 6.49 3.86 6.49
C SER A 79 5.14 3.29 6.03
N PRO A 80 4.00 3.84 6.47
CA PRO A 80 2.68 3.23 6.37
C PRO A 80 1.99 3.38 5.00
N ASP A 81 2.71 3.67 3.92
CA ASP A 81 2.08 3.91 2.61
C ASP A 81 1.19 2.74 2.15
N GLN A 82 1.62 1.49 2.37
CA GLN A 82 0.85 0.31 1.99
C GLN A 82 -0.29 0.04 2.97
N ASP A 83 -0.06 0.24 4.26
CA ASP A 83 -1.09 0.13 5.30
C ASP A 83 -2.22 1.12 5.04
N PHE A 84 -1.88 2.37 4.71
CA PHE A 84 -2.88 3.41 4.42
C PHE A 84 -3.63 3.15 3.11
N GLU A 85 -3.00 2.57 2.09
CA GLU A 85 -3.70 2.09 0.88
C GLU A 85 -4.76 1.05 1.26
N ILE A 86 -4.41 0.09 2.13
CA ILE A 86 -5.29 -0.99 2.60
C ILE A 86 -6.41 -0.42 3.47
N LEU A 87 -6.07 0.41 4.45
CA LEU A 87 -7.05 1.02 5.37
C LEU A 87 -8.01 1.95 4.63
N LEU A 88 -7.51 2.75 3.69
CA LEU A 88 -8.34 3.60 2.84
C LEU A 88 -9.34 2.77 2.02
N LYS A 89 -8.90 1.66 1.46
CA LYS A 89 -9.80 0.75 0.74
C LYS A 89 -10.82 0.10 1.65
N LEU A 90 -10.42 -0.31 2.84
CA LEU A 90 -11.29 -1.01 3.81
C LEU A 90 -12.34 -0.08 4.42
N PHE A 91 -11.92 1.11 4.84
CA PHE A 91 -12.75 2.03 5.62
C PHE A 91 -13.24 3.25 4.84
N GLY A 92 -12.70 3.52 3.64
CA GLY A 92 -13.00 4.71 2.85
C GLY A 92 -12.40 6.01 3.39
N VAL A 93 -11.55 5.92 4.42
CA VAL A 93 -10.91 7.06 5.09
C VAL A 93 -9.47 6.73 5.45
N LEU A 94 -8.62 7.77 5.53
CA LEU A 94 -7.27 7.66 6.06
C LEU A 94 -7.26 7.86 7.59
N PRO A 95 -6.30 7.27 8.32
CA PRO A 95 -6.07 7.59 9.72
C PRO A 95 -5.77 9.08 9.91
N LYS A 96 -6.20 9.64 11.03
CA LYS A 96 -5.88 11.02 11.43
C LYS A 96 -4.92 11.00 12.61
N ASN A 97 -4.26 12.14 12.87
CA ASN A 97 -3.30 12.29 13.96
C ASN A 97 -2.27 11.15 13.95
N ILE A 98 -1.39 11.17 12.95
CA ILE A 98 -0.41 10.12 12.68
C ILE A 98 1.00 10.59 12.98
N PHE A 99 1.89 9.62 13.30
CA PHE A 99 3.32 9.82 13.36
C PHE A 99 4.02 8.69 12.59
N ASP A 100 4.81 9.06 11.59
CA ASP A 100 5.65 8.12 10.82
C ASP A 100 7.10 8.21 11.30
N THR A 101 7.61 7.14 11.90
CA THR A 101 8.98 7.06 12.40
C THR A 101 10.03 7.12 11.30
N GLN A 102 9.72 6.69 10.05
CA GLN A 102 10.64 6.78 8.92
C GLN A 102 10.82 8.24 8.47
N ILE A 103 9.73 8.99 8.34
CA ILE A 103 9.77 10.43 8.00
C ILE A 103 10.48 11.20 9.13
N ALA A 104 10.15 10.90 10.38
CA ALA A 104 10.78 11.55 11.52
C ALA A 104 12.30 11.30 11.56
N ALA A 105 12.73 10.05 11.30
CA ALA A 105 14.16 9.70 11.23
C ALA A 105 14.88 10.49 10.11
N ASN A 106 14.27 10.59 8.92
CA ASN A 106 14.84 11.38 7.82
C ASN A 106 14.95 12.87 8.18
N VAL A 107 13.92 13.46 8.78
CA VAL A 107 13.95 14.86 9.23
C VAL A 107 15.00 15.09 10.33
N CYS A 108 15.26 14.09 11.17
CA CYS A 108 16.32 14.12 12.17
C CYS A 108 17.74 13.92 11.59
N GLY A 109 17.88 13.75 10.26
CA GLY A 109 19.16 13.65 9.55
C GLY A 109 19.62 12.24 9.25
N MET A 110 18.75 11.23 9.37
CA MET A 110 19.02 9.86 8.91
C MET A 110 18.75 9.70 7.42
N GLU A 111 19.24 8.60 6.84
CA GLU A 111 19.06 8.26 5.43
C GLU A 111 17.57 8.21 5.05
N GLU A 112 17.23 8.75 3.87
CA GLU A 112 15.87 8.71 3.36
C GLU A 112 15.43 7.27 3.06
N GLY A 113 14.19 6.92 3.45
CA GLY A 113 13.65 5.58 3.24
C GLY A 113 14.27 4.50 4.13
N MET A 114 14.93 4.88 5.23
CA MET A 114 15.51 3.91 6.18
C MET A 114 14.44 2.95 6.69
N GLY A 115 14.60 1.65 6.39
CA GLY A 115 13.65 0.61 6.82
C GLY A 115 13.72 0.34 8.32
N TYR A 116 12.64 -0.20 8.88
CA TYR A 116 12.42 -0.45 10.30
C TYR A 116 13.60 -1.14 11.02
N ARG A 117 14.09 -2.27 10.47
CA ARG A 117 15.23 -2.99 11.05
C ARG A 117 16.47 -2.11 11.21
N ASN A 118 16.81 -1.35 10.15
CA ASN A 118 17.98 -0.47 10.18
C ASN A 118 17.78 0.66 11.17
N LEU A 119 16.56 1.19 11.29
CA LEU A 119 16.22 2.21 12.26
C LEU A 119 16.36 1.68 13.71
N CYS A 120 15.80 0.48 14.00
CA CYS A 120 15.97 -0.20 15.27
C CYS A 120 17.45 -0.46 15.60
N LYS A 121 18.22 -0.92 14.61
CA LYS A 121 19.66 -1.16 14.80
C LYS A 121 20.42 0.11 15.11
N THR A 122 20.15 1.18 14.37
CA THR A 122 20.85 2.46 14.51
C THR A 122 20.50 3.18 15.80
N MET A 123 19.21 3.21 16.17
CA MET A 123 18.74 4.02 17.30
C MET A 123 18.67 3.27 18.63
N LEU A 124 18.41 1.96 18.56
CA LEU A 124 18.18 1.13 19.75
C LEU A 124 19.26 0.07 19.95
N ASN A 125 20.16 -0.12 18.98
CA ASN A 125 21.11 -1.25 18.91
C ASN A 125 20.43 -2.63 18.96
N ILE A 126 19.23 -2.74 18.41
CA ILE A 126 18.43 -3.97 18.32
C ILE A 126 18.46 -4.48 16.90
N ASP A 127 18.82 -5.74 16.71
CA ASP A 127 18.72 -6.42 15.41
C ASP A 127 17.38 -7.15 15.29
N VAL A 128 16.48 -6.59 14.49
CA VAL A 128 15.13 -7.16 14.26
C VAL A 128 15.22 -8.29 13.25
N ASP A 129 14.67 -9.46 13.60
CA ASP A 129 14.59 -10.62 12.70
C ASP A 129 13.69 -10.33 11.49
N LYS A 130 14.10 -10.79 10.30
CA LYS A 130 13.35 -10.69 9.04
C LYS A 130 12.82 -12.04 8.52
N SER A 131 13.01 -13.11 9.27
CA SER A 131 12.71 -14.48 8.81
C SER A 131 11.25 -14.65 8.36
N PHE A 132 10.32 -13.90 8.93
CA PHE A 132 8.90 -13.98 8.65
C PHE A 132 8.34 -12.90 7.69
N GLN A 133 9.16 -11.95 7.23
CA GLN A 133 8.73 -10.89 6.32
C GLN A 133 8.03 -11.40 5.03
N LYS A 134 8.41 -12.61 4.57
CA LYS A 134 7.85 -13.25 3.36
C LYS A 134 6.97 -14.44 3.70
N ALA A 135 6.53 -14.58 4.94
CA ALA A 135 5.71 -15.70 5.39
C ALA A 135 4.34 -15.71 4.68
N ASN A 136 3.65 -16.84 4.78
CA ASN A 136 2.28 -16.96 4.31
C ASN A 136 1.31 -16.47 5.41
N TRP A 137 1.07 -15.19 5.44
CA TRP A 137 0.17 -14.56 6.41
C TRP A 137 -1.30 -14.99 6.29
N LEU A 138 -1.70 -15.71 5.22
CA LEU A 138 -3.06 -16.21 5.07
C LEU A 138 -3.29 -17.57 5.74
N GLU A 139 -2.24 -18.23 6.17
CA GLU A 139 -2.35 -19.52 6.84
C GLU A 139 -2.95 -19.39 8.25
N ARG A 140 -3.79 -20.36 8.64
CA ARG A 140 -4.37 -20.43 9.98
C ARG A 140 -4.28 -21.85 10.52
N PRO A 141 -3.99 -22.02 11.84
CA PRO A 141 -3.67 -20.96 12.80
C PRO A 141 -2.28 -20.36 12.53
N LEU A 142 -2.08 -19.09 12.92
CA LEU A 142 -0.77 -18.49 12.90
C LEU A 142 0.15 -19.16 13.91
N SER A 143 1.39 -19.44 13.52
CA SER A 143 2.38 -20.01 14.45
C SER A 143 2.79 -18.97 15.51
N GLN A 144 3.24 -19.43 16.67
CA GLN A 144 3.73 -18.54 17.74
C GLN A 144 4.86 -17.63 17.23
N GLY A 145 5.76 -18.15 16.39
CA GLY A 145 6.84 -17.35 15.79
C GLY A 145 6.33 -16.19 14.92
N LEU A 146 5.24 -16.39 14.17
CA LEU A 146 4.58 -15.32 13.38
C LEU A 146 3.93 -14.28 14.29
N LEU A 147 3.27 -14.72 15.37
CA LEU A 147 2.65 -13.81 16.33
C LEU A 147 3.70 -12.97 17.07
N ASP A 148 4.80 -13.57 17.46
CA ASP A 148 5.91 -12.87 18.14
C ASP A 148 6.60 -11.89 17.20
N TYR A 149 6.78 -12.26 15.93
CA TYR A 149 7.30 -11.36 14.89
C TYR A 149 6.39 -10.13 14.73
N ALA A 150 5.10 -10.34 14.51
CA ALA A 150 4.11 -9.28 14.30
C ALA A 150 4.08 -8.25 15.45
N ILE A 151 4.20 -8.71 16.69
CA ILE A 151 4.25 -7.81 17.85
C ILE A 151 5.54 -6.99 17.91
N ARG A 152 6.67 -7.55 17.48
CA ARG A 152 7.95 -6.80 17.47
C ARG A 152 7.94 -5.63 16.50
N ASP A 153 7.16 -5.70 15.44
CA ASP A 153 7.04 -4.61 14.45
C ASP A 153 6.32 -3.38 15.05
N THR A 154 5.51 -3.56 16.11
CA THR A 154 4.89 -2.44 16.84
C THR A 154 5.58 -2.09 18.15
N GLU A 155 6.21 -3.05 18.82
CA GLU A 155 6.81 -2.88 20.15
C GLU A 155 7.96 -1.86 20.14
N PHE A 156 8.85 -1.95 19.15
CA PHE A 156 10.00 -1.03 19.08
C PHE A 156 9.63 0.35 18.52
N LEU A 157 8.40 0.53 17.99
CA LEU A 157 7.90 1.86 17.67
C LEU A 157 7.81 2.76 18.93
N ILE A 158 7.60 2.17 20.11
CA ILE A 158 7.50 2.92 21.37
C ILE A 158 8.78 3.71 21.64
N PRO A 159 9.96 3.08 21.82
CA PRO A 159 11.21 3.81 22.06
C PRO A 159 11.62 4.67 20.85
N LEU A 160 11.37 4.23 19.61
CA LEU A 160 11.67 5.03 18.42
C LEU A 160 10.87 6.33 18.40
N HIS A 161 9.57 6.27 18.62
CA HIS A 161 8.69 7.43 18.66
C HIS A 161 9.16 8.42 19.75
N ARG A 162 9.48 7.93 20.94
CA ARG A 162 9.96 8.78 22.03
C ARG A 162 11.23 9.54 21.63
N ILE A 163 12.27 8.83 21.19
CA ILE A 163 13.57 9.43 20.85
C ILE A 163 13.43 10.42 19.68
N LEU A 164 12.65 10.04 18.64
CA LEU A 164 12.45 10.89 17.48
C LEU A 164 11.65 12.16 17.83
N SER A 165 10.60 12.04 18.65
CA SER A 165 9.79 13.19 19.10
C SER A 165 10.61 14.16 19.96
N GLU A 166 11.44 13.65 20.87
CA GLU A 166 12.37 14.44 21.66
C GLU A 166 13.39 15.17 20.77
N THR A 167 13.91 14.48 19.73
CA THR A 167 14.84 15.06 18.76
C THR A 167 14.17 16.14 17.91
N LEU A 168 12.96 15.90 17.39
CA LEU A 168 12.20 16.89 16.63
C LEU A 168 11.92 18.13 17.46
N THR A 169 11.60 17.96 18.73
CA THR A 169 11.31 19.07 19.66
C THR A 169 12.58 19.87 19.97
N SER A 170 13.65 19.21 20.39
CA SER A 170 14.90 19.88 20.78
C SER A 170 15.57 20.62 19.62
N ARG A 171 15.45 20.10 18.41
CA ARG A 171 16.00 20.71 17.18
C ARG A 171 15.02 21.63 16.46
N LYS A 172 13.79 21.81 16.96
CA LYS A 172 12.72 22.62 16.35
C LYS A 172 12.38 22.21 14.91
N LEU A 173 12.23 20.89 14.66
CA LEU A 173 12.06 20.30 13.33
C LEU A 173 10.62 19.89 13.03
N TRP A 174 9.65 20.18 13.90
CA TRP A 174 8.25 19.77 13.72
C TRP A 174 7.61 20.31 12.43
N ASP A 175 7.91 21.55 12.02
CA ASP A 175 7.38 22.12 10.79
C ASP A 175 7.86 21.34 9.57
N ASN A 176 9.14 20.94 9.55
CA ASN A 176 9.71 20.10 8.49
C ASN A 176 9.06 18.71 8.46
N TYR A 177 8.84 18.11 9.65
CA TYR A 177 8.16 16.84 9.78
C TYR A 177 6.72 16.93 9.26
N ASN A 178 5.95 17.92 9.70
CA ASN A 178 4.56 18.13 9.29
C ASN A 178 4.44 18.35 7.79
N ALA A 179 5.32 19.14 7.19
CA ALA A 179 5.34 19.37 5.74
C ALA A 179 5.59 18.06 4.96
N LYS A 180 6.53 17.21 5.42
CA LYS A 180 6.83 15.92 4.78
C LYS A 180 5.73 14.88 4.99
N SER A 181 5.15 14.80 6.19
CA SER A 181 4.11 13.81 6.53
C SER A 181 2.74 14.14 5.92
N ALA A 182 2.48 15.39 5.52
CA ALA A 182 1.20 15.81 4.94
C ALA A 182 0.79 14.98 3.71
N LYS A 183 1.75 14.47 2.92
CA LYS A 183 1.47 13.59 1.77
C LYS A 183 0.76 12.30 2.15
N LEU A 184 1.03 11.75 3.36
CA LEU A 184 0.42 10.53 3.86
C LEU A 184 -1.09 10.70 4.12
N LEU A 185 -1.53 11.92 4.42
CA LEU A 185 -2.92 12.26 4.69
C LEU A 185 -3.69 12.69 3.43
N ASN A 186 -3.02 12.73 2.28
CA ASN A 186 -3.64 13.08 1.01
C ASN A 186 -4.14 11.82 0.29
N THR A 187 -5.45 11.62 0.22
CA THR A 187 -6.06 10.48 -0.47
C THR A 187 -5.67 10.34 -1.94
N ASN A 188 -5.31 11.45 -2.61
CA ASN A 188 -4.82 11.42 -4.00
C ASN A 188 -3.44 10.74 -4.13
N SER A 189 -2.67 10.63 -3.03
CA SER A 189 -1.40 9.90 -3.04
C SER A 189 -1.60 8.40 -3.28
N TYR A 190 -2.77 7.87 -2.92
CA TYR A 190 -3.13 6.45 -3.03
C TYR A 190 -3.96 6.14 -4.29
N LYS A 191 -4.33 7.17 -5.07
CA LYS A 191 -5.01 6.96 -6.35
C LYS A 191 -4.00 6.54 -7.41
N PHE A 192 -4.43 5.63 -8.25
CA PHE A 192 -3.70 5.26 -9.44
C PHE A 192 -3.53 6.49 -10.37
N SER A 193 -2.34 6.65 -10.95
CA SER A 193 -2.04 7.63 -12.00
C SER A 193 -1.25 6.91 -13.10
N PRO A 194 -1.77 6.89 -14.33
CA PRO A 194 -1.06 6.33 -15.48
C PRO A 194 0.27 7.03 -15.71
N GLU A 195 0.35 8.34 -15.50
CA GLU A 195 1.54 9.15 -15.70
C GLU A 195 2.67 8.73 -14.74
N LYS A 196 2.34 8.53 -13.46
CA LYS A 196 3.32 8.02 -12.47
C LYS A 196 3.85 6.65 -12.86
N LEU A 197 3.02 5.80 -13.48
CA LEU A 197 3.44 4.48 -13.91
C LEU A 197 4.28 4.57 -15.19
N LEU A 198 3.91 5.44 -16.12
CA LEU A 198 4.66 5.71 -17.34
C LEU A 198 6.12 6.10 -17.03
N HIS A 199 6.32 7.00 -16.05
CA HIS A 199 7.68 7.38 -15.61
C HIS A 199 8.54 6.23 -15.08
N LYS A 200 7.90 5.14 -14.61
CA LYS A 200 8.61 3.93 -14.17
C LYS A 200 8.94 2.97 -15.32
N MET A 201 8.24 3.11 -16.46
CA MET A 201 8.53 2.35 -17.66
C MET A 201 9.80 2.94 -18.29
N ARG A 202 10.84 2.11 -18.42
CA ARG A 202 12.09 2.51 -19.10
C ARG A 202 11.84 2.48 -20.61
N LEU A 203 11.26 3.55 -21.15
CA LEU A 203 11.07 3.69 -22.59
C LEU A 203 12.42 3.96 -23.28
N HIS A 204 12.59 3.40 -24.46
CA HIS A 204 13.73 3.75 -25.30
C HIS A 204 13.49 5.16 -25.89
N PRO A 205 14.52 6.02 -26.08
CA PRO A 205 14.36 7.37 -26.63
C PRO A 205 13.57 7.48 -27.93
N TYR A 206 13.61 6.42 -28.77
CA TYR A 206 12.79 6.35 -30.01
C TYR A 206 11.27 6.23 -29.75
N HIS A 207 10.84 6.01 -28.51
CA HIS A 207 9.43 5.89 -28.13
C HIS A 207 8.91 7.15 -27.42
N GLU A 208 9.54 8.31 -27.65
CA GLU A 208 9.20 9.57 -26.97
C GLU A 208 8.27 10.48 -27.81
N SER A 209 7.64 9.97 -28.87
CA SER A 209 6.63 10.79 -29.57
C SER A 209 5.45 11.09 -28.66
N THR A 210 4.96 12.32 -28.71
CA THR A 210 3.78 12.76 -27.90
C THR A 210 2.57 11.86 -28.15
N GLU A 211 2.37 11.43 -29.40
CA GLU A 211 1.30 10.52 -29.77
C GLU A 211 1.42 9.18 -29.06
N LEU A 212 2.58 8.52 -29.16
CA LEU A 212 2.81 7.24 -28.51
C LEU A 212 2.67 7.30 -26.98
N ILE A 213 3.14 8.39 -26.38
CA ILE A 213 3.02 8.63 -24.94
C ILE A 213 1.54 8.74 -24.55
N ASN A 214 0.73 9.50 -25.30
CA ASN A 214 -0.71 9.63 -25.06
C ASN A 214 -1.42 8.27 -25.20
N ASN A 215 -1.09 7.51 -26.24
CA ASN A 215 -1.63 6.16 -26.43
C ASN A 215 -1.26 5.23 -25.27
N LEU A 216 0.00 5.25 -24.83
CA LEU A 216 0.47 4.46 -23.68
C LEU A 216 -0.29 4.79 -22.40
N ILE A 217 -0.51 6.07 -22.10
CA ILE A 217 -1.28 6.52 -20.94
C ILE A 217 -2.67 5.86 -20.93
N GLN A 218 -3.34 5.82 -22.07
CA GLN A 218 -4.67 5.20 -22.19
C GLN A 218 -4.62 3.69 -21.99
N PHE A 219 -3.64 2.99 -22.58
CA PHE A 219 -3.51 1.55 -22.39
C PHE A 219 -3.01 1.17 -20.98
N ILE A 220 -2.19 2.01 -20.32
CA ILE A 220 -1.84 1.86 -18.91
C ILE A 220 -3.10 1.95 -18.04
N ALA A 221 -3.97 2.95 -18.28
CA ALA A 221 -5.23 3.09 -17.55
C ALA A 221 -6.16 1.91 -17.78
N PHE A 222 -6.24 1.41 -19.02
CA PHE A 222 -7.05 0.24 -19.34
C PHE A 222 -6.51 -1.04 -18.69
N ARG A 223 -5.19 -1.25 -18.68
CA ARG A 223 -4.57 -2.37 -17.95
C ARG A 223 -4.93 -2.34 -16.47
N GLU A 224 -4.90 -1.16 -15.87
CA GLU A 224 -5.28 -0.98 -14.47
C GLU A 224 -6.70 -1.44 -14.20
N GLU A 225 -7.65 -0.99 -15.04
CA GLU A 225 -9.05 -1.41 -14.94
C GLU A 225 -9.20 -2.92 -15.07
N CYS A 226 -8.55 -3.54 -16.06
CA CYS A 226 -8.57 -4.99 -16.22
C CYS A 226 -8.02 -5.73 -15.00
N ALA A 227 -6.91 -5.22 -14.42
CA ALA A 227 -6.28 -5.80 -13.23
C ALA A 227 -7.20 -5.71 -12.01
N GLN A 228 -7.92 -4.60 -11.86
CA GLN A 228 -8.90 -4.40 -10.79
C GLN A 228 -10.12 -5.32 -10.93
N ILE A 229 -10.70 -5.40 -12.15
CA ILE A 229 -11.87 -6.25 -12.43
C ILE A 229 -11.56 -7.73 -12.17
N LEU A 230 -10.38 -8.19 -12.62
CA LEU A 230 -9.97 -9.58 -12.47
C LEU A 230 -9.32 -9.87 -11.11
N ASN A 231 -9.02 -8.85 -10.34
CA ASN A 231 -8.25 -8.92 -9.10
C ASN A 231 -6.93 -9.71 -9.27
N ILE A 232 -6.15 -9.42 -10.32
CA ILE A 232 -4.85 -10.04 -10.60
C ILE A 232 -3.77 -8.96 -10.74
N PRO A 233 -2.47 -9.30 -10.56
CA PRO A 233 -1.38 -8.35 -10.77
C PRO A 233 -1.40 -7.74 -12.17
N ARG A 234 -1.05 -6.45 -12.27
CA ARG A 234 -1.01 -5.69 -13.55
C ARG A 234 -0.25 -6.41 -14.66
N ASN A 235 0.92 -6.95 -14.33
CA ASN A 235 1.76 -7.65 -15.32
C ASN A 235 1.16 -8.97 -15.82
N TYR A 236 0.18 -9.54 -15.10
CA TYR A 236 -0.57 -10.71 -15.57
C TYR A 236 -1.65 -10.31 -16.58
N CYS A 237 -2.15 -9.07 -16.51
CA CYS A 237 -3.08 -8.55 -17.52
C CYS A 237 -2.37 -8.24 -18.84
N ALA A 238 -1.28 -7.49 -18.77
CA ALA A 238 -0.40 -7.15 -19.88
C ALA A 238 0.95 -6.70 -19.31
N THR A 239 2.04 -7.08 -19.96
CA THR A 239 3.38 -6.57 -19.64
C THR A 239 3.54 -5.13 -20.13
N ASP A 240 4.56 -4.42 -19.70
CA ASP A 240 4.87 -3.09 -20.23
C ASP A 240 5.18 -3.14 -21.73
N GLN A 241 5.78 -4.24 -22.21
CA GLN A 241 6.01 -4.47 -23.64
C GLN A 241 4.70 -4.67 -24.42
N ASP A 242 3.71 -5.39 -23.85
CA ASP A 242 2.40 -5.55 -24.49
C ASP A 242 1.69 -4.20 -24.60
N LEU A 243 1.79 -3.33 -23.60
CA LEU A 243 1.23 -1.97 -23.67
C LEU A 243 1.88 -1.15 -24.77
N LEU A 244 3.18 -1.25 -24.94
CA LEU A 244 3.90 -0.58 -26.03
C LEU A 244 3.42 -1.09 -27.39
N ILE A 245 3.25 -2.40 -27.56
CA ILE A 245 2.72 -3.01 -28.78
C ILE A 245 1.30 -2.49 -29.06
N PHE A 246 0.41 -2.46 -28.08
CA PHE A 246 -0.95 -1.90 -28.25
C PHE A 246 -0.92 -0.44 -28.64
N ALA A 247 -0.12 0.38 -27.96
CA ALA A 247 -0.02 1.81 -28.20
C ALA A 247 0.58 2.17 -29.57
N THR A 248 1.45 1.30 -30.08
CA THR A 248 2.09 1.49 -31.41
C THR A 248 1.18 1.04 -32.55
N HIS A 249 0.49 -0.08 -32.38
CA HIS A 249 -0.25 -0.70 -33.50
C HIS A 249 -1.74 -0.35 -33.51
N LEU A 250 -2.32 0.06 -32.39
CA LEU A 250 -3.73 0.45 -32.24
C LEU A 250 -4.68 -0.54 -32.95
N PRO A 251 -4.78 -1.81 -32.53
CA PRO A 251 -5.60 -2.82 -33.19
C PRO A 251 -7.09 -2.47 -33.07
N THR A 252 -7.82 -2.45 -34.22
CA THR A 252 -9.24 -2.11 -34.30
C THR A 252 -10.14 -3.31 -34.63
N ASP A 253 -9.54 -4.49 -34.90
CA ASP A 253 -10.24 -5.71 -35.21
C ASP A 253 -9.47 -6.95 -34.74
N ASN A 254 -10.14 -8.12 -34.86
CA ASN A 254 -9.53 -9.40 -34.46
C ASN A 254 -8.33 -9.80 -35.32
N GLU A 255 -8.32 -9.44 -36.59
CA GLU A 255 -7.26 -9.85 -37.52
C GLU A 255 -5.93 -9.13 -37.12
N THR A 256 -6.00 -7.82 -36.88
CA THR A 256 -4.86 -7.03 -36.41
C THR A 256 -4.42 -7.47 -35.01
N LEU A 257 -5.36 -7.72 -34.08
CA LEU A 257 -5.07 -8.15 -32.73
C LEU A 257 -4.33 -9.50 -32.68
N VAL A 258 -4.75 -10.47 -33.50
CA VAL A 258 -4.12 -11.81 -33.51
C VAL A 258 -2.69 -11.77 -34.08
N LYS A 259 -2.40 -10.81 -34.98
CA LYS A 259 -1.04 -10.64 -35.54
C LYS A 259 -0.05 -10.08 -34.50
N LEU A 260 -0.53 -9.48 -33.41
CA LEU A 260 0.33 -8.96 -32.35
C LEU A 260 0.92 -10.11 -31.53
N ARG A 261 2.24 -10.10 -31.36
CA ARG A 261 2.94 -11.07 -30.52
C ARG A 261 2.97 -10.57 -29.08
N LEU A 262 1.88 -10.86 -28.32
CA LEU A 262 1.71 -10.42 -26.93
C LEU A 262 2.31 -11.45 -25.96
N ASN A 263 2.94 -10.98 -24.88
CA ASN A 263 3.43 -11.84 -23.80
C ASN A 263 2.29 -12.30 -22.88
N SER A 264 1.25 -11.48 -22.73
CA SER A 264 0.04 -11.81 -21.98
C SER A 264 -1.19 -11.69 -22.87
N LEU A 265 -2.03 -12.73 -22.85
CA LEU A 265 -3.30 -12.74 -23.58
C LEU A 265 -4.50 -12.30 -22.74
N VAL A 266 -4.29 -11.86 -21.50
CA VAL A 266 -5.40 -11.54 -20.59
C VAL A 266 -6.18 -10.31 -21.08
N MET A 267 -5.52 -9.23 -21.45
CA MET A 267 -6.18 -8.05 -22.01
C MET A 267 -6.86 -8.33 -23.36
N SER A 268 -6.35 -9.28 -24.15
CA SER A 268 -6.94 -9.67 -25.44
C SER A 268 -8.09 -10.66 -25.34
N ARG A 269 -8.52 -11.05 -24.12
CA ARG A 269 -9.69 -11.93 -23.92
C ARG A 269 -10.97 -11.27 -24.42
N THR A 270 -11.93 -12.08 -24.82
CA THR A 270 -13.20 -11.66 -25.45
C THR A 270 -13.89 -10.51 -24.70
N GLN A 271 -13.92 -10.56 -23.37
CA GLN A 271 -14.56 -9.53 -22.54
C GLN A 271 -13.91 -8.13 -22.63
N PHE A 272 -12.66 -8.04 -23.07
CA PHE A 272 -11.91 -6.77 -23.16
C PHE A 272 -11.67 -6.33 -24.61
N LYS A 273 -11.84 -7.22 -25.61
CA LYS A 273 -11.54 -6.93 -27.00
C LYS A 273 -12.24 -5.70 -27.56
N ASN A 274 -13.55 -5.61 -27.36
CA ASN A 274 -14.32 -4.47 -27.87
C ASN A 274 -13.81 -3.15 -27.28
N LYS A 275 -13.37 -3.17 -26.02
CA LYS A 275 -12.82 -1.97 -25.38
C LYS A 275 -11.44 -1.61 -25.95
N ILE A 276 -10.59 -2.60 -26.28
CA ILE A 276 -9.33 -2.35 -27.01
C ILE A 276 -9.62 -1.70 -28.36
N PHE A 277 -10.57 -2.24 -29.13
CA PHE A 277 -10.90 -1.72 -30.45
C PHE A 277 -11.46 -0.29 -30.39
N ASN A 278 -12.44 -0.04 -29.51
CA ASN A 278 -13.01 1.30 -29.32
C ASN A 278 -11.93 2.30 -28.86
N LEU A 279 -11.05 1.90 -27.96
CA LEU A 279 -9.94 2.73 -27.50
C LEU A 279 -8.99 3.07 -28.66
N SER A 280 -8.61 2.08 -29.45
CA SER A 280 -7.73 2.23 -30.61
C SER A 280 -8.34 3.13 -31.69
N GLU A 281 -9.64 2.96 -31.99
CA GLU A 281 -10.38 3.81 -32.94
C GLU A 281 -10.43 5.27 -32.47
N GLY A 282 -10.76 5.49 -31.19
CA GLY A 282 -10.77 6.82 -30.60
C GLY A 282 -9.41 7.52 -30.69
N LEU A 283 -8.32 6.79 -30.43
CA LEU A 283 -6.96 7.31 -30.52
C LEU A 283 -6.56 7.64 -31.97
N LYS A 284 -6.87 6.79 -32.95
CA LYS A 284 -6.63 7.08 -34.38
C LYS A 284 -7.39 8.31 -34.85
N SER A 285 -8.64 8.49 -34.38
CA SER A 285 -9.47 9.63 -34.78
C SER A 285 -9.02 10.95 -34.18
N SER A 286 -8.35 10.96 -33.04
CA SER A 286 -7.83 12.14 -32.39
C SER A 286 -6.51 12.66 -33.02
N HIS A 287 -5.92 11.89 -33.94
CA HIS A 287 -4.67 12.21 -34.64
C HIS A 287 -4.90 12.63 -36.09
N ASN A 288 -6.14 12.55 -36.61
CA ASN A 288 -6.57 13.10 -37.88
C ASN A 288 -7.26 14.47 -37.69
#